data_b4919b6b7cc8ced03a21a952f4395667
#
_entry.id   b4919b6b7cc8ced03a21a952f4395667
#
_cell.length_a   1.000
_cell.length_b   1.000
_cell.length_c   1.000
_cell.angle_alpha   90.00
_cell.angle_beta   90.00
_cell.angle_gamma   90.00
#
_symmetry.space_group_name_H-M   'P 1'
#
loop_
_entity.id
_entity.type
_entity.pdbx_description
1 polymer ?
#
loop_
_entity_poly.entity_id
_entity_poly.type
_entity_poly.pdbx_seq_one_letter_code
_entity_poly.pdbx_strand_id
1 'polypeptide(L)'
;EKRLSVSTKINTEINNMTTQTKTNWQQMRFKDFADTSPSVKLEREKEYPFIPMDVVDGQRKFPVEIKRKKFSGGGAKFANGDTIFARITPCLENGKIAMIKNLEEGVGFGSTEFFVFRGKDEVSDSDFVYYLSRTDTIRDPAIKSMVGASGRQRADKSVVENLEILMPSLSKQRDISDVLSTYDNLIENNTRRIQILEQIAQAIYKEWFVNFRFPGHEKVKMIDSGTDFAKIPDGWEVKSIRDIFTVKYGK
;
A
#
# COMPACT_ATOMS: atom_id res chain seq x y z
N GLU A 1 -19.16 -28.48 38.61
CA GLU A 1 -18.05 -27.78 39.28
C GLU A 1 -16.72 -27.83 38.47
N LYS A 2 -16.35 -28.97 37.81
CA LYS A 2 -15.09 -29.06 37.05
C LYS A 2 -15.00 -28.18 35.80
N ARG A 3 -16.13 -27.83 35.13
CA ARG A 3 -16.11 -26.96 33.95
C ARG A 3 -15.87 -25.46 34.27
N LEU A 4 -16.34 -24.99 35.41
CA LEU A 4 -16.08 -23.64 35.89
C LEU A 4 -14.62 -23.38 36.24
N SER A 5 -13.91 -24.40 36.73
CA SER A 5 -12.48 -24.29 37.12
C SER A 5 -11.54 -24.15 35.91
N VAL A 6 -11.87 -24.76 34.77
CA VAL A 6 -11.04 -24.67 33.54
C VAL A 6 -11.20 -23.31 32.89
N SER A 7 -12.42 -22.79 32.77
CA SER A 7 -12.67 -21.45 32.22
C SER A 7 -12.02 -20.34 33.05
N THR A 8 -12.06 -20.48 34.40
CA THR A 8 -11.43 -19.52 35.30
C THR A 8 -9.89 -19.57 35.18
N LYS A 9 -9.30 -20.75 35.04
CA LYS A 9 -7.85 -20.90 34.83
C LYS A 9 -7.42 -20.32 33.50
N ILE A 10 -8.15 -20.59 32.40
CA ILE A 10 -7.84 -20.02 31.08
C ILE A 10 -7.91 -18.49 31.12
N ASN A 11 -8.96 -17.92 31.73
CA ASN A 11 -9.09 -16.47 31.87
C ASN A 11 -7.97 -15.85 32.75
N THR A 12 -7.54 -16.56 33.79
CA THR A 12 -6.43 -16.13 34.65
C THR A 12 -5.10 -16.20 33.89
N GLU A 13 -4.87 -17.25 33.09
CA GLU A 13 -3.67 -17.35 32.24
C GLU A 13 -3.67 -16.30 31.13
N ILE A 14 -4.81 -16.05 30.47
CA ILE A 14 -4.93 -14.98 29.47
C ILE A 14 -4.69 -13.61 30.11
N ASN A 15 -5.24 -13.33 31.28
CA ASN A 15 -5.00 -12.07 32.01
C ASN A 15 -3.53 -11.96 32.47
N ASN A 16 -2.92 -13.03 32.93
CA ASN A 16 -1.51 -13.05 33.31
C ASN A 16 -0.59 -12.89 32.10
N MET A 17 -0.88 -13.51 30.96
CA MET A 17 -0.18 -13.28 29.68
C MET A 17 -0.32 -11.84 29.24
N THR A 18 -1.54 -11.27 29.31
CA THR A 18 -1.78 -9.87 28.95
C THR A 18 -1.09 -8.88 29.89
N THR A 19 -0.94 -9.23 31.16
CA THR A 19 -0.26 -8.40 32.17
C THR A 19 1.27 -8.53 32.06
N GLN A 20 1.79 -9.75 31.81
CA GLN A 20 3.24 -9.96 31.61
C GLN A 20 3.76 -9.33 30.32
N THR A 21 2.92 -9.23 29.26
CA THR A 21 3.34 -8.56 28.01
C THR A 21 3.46 -7.04 28.15
N LYS A 22 2.81 -6.42 29.12
CA LYS A 22 2.91 -4.97 29.37
C LYS A 22 4.09 -4.55 30.28
N THR A 23 4.74 -5.47 30.97
CA THR A 23 5.75 -5.14 31.97
C THR A 23 7.08 -4.60 31.44
N ASN A 24 7.33 -4.71 30.11
CA ASN A 24 8.57 -4.25 29.49
C ASN A 24 8.37 -3.19 28.40
N TRP A 25 7.22 -2.50 28.38
CA TRP A 25 6.98 -1.42 27.45
C TRP A 25 7.49 -0.11 28.03
N GLN A 26 8.18 0.70 27.21
CA GLN A 26 8.74 1.98 27.61
C GLN A 26 7.94 3.13 27.01
N GLN A 27 7.63 4.13 27.81
CA GLN A 27 7.03 5.36 27.36
C GLN A 27 8.13 6.26 26.77
N MET A 28 7.91 6.74 25.54
CA MET A 28 8.83 7.65 24.87
C MET A 28 8.07 8.52 23.86
N ARG A 29 8.70 9.59 23.40
CA ARG A 29 8.14 10.41 22.32
C ARG A 29 8.39 9.74 20.97
N PHE A 30 7.47 9.95 20.01
CA PHE A 30 7.62 9.39 18.67
C PHE A 30 8.94 9.78 18.01
N LYS A 31 9.41 11.03 18.17
CA LYS A 31 10.71 11.49 17.64
C LYS A 31 11.92 10.79 18.29
N ASP A 32 11.77 10.27 19.50
CA ASP A 32 12.81 9.50 20.17
C ASP A 32 12.81 8.04 19.68
N PHE A 33 11.65 7.55 19.26
CA PHE A 33 11.44 6.23 18.68
C PHE A 33 11.85 6.14 17.20
N ALA A 34 11.46 7.11 16.37
CA ALA A 34 11.77 7.14 14.94
C ALA A 34 12.40 8.48 14.55
N ASP A 35 13.30 8.45 13.56
CA ASP A 35 13.77 9.68 12.91
C ASP A 35 12.66 10.21 11.99
N THR A 36 12.21 11.42 12.26
CA THR A 36 11.12 12.08 11.54
C THR A 36 11.59 13.00 10.41
N SER A 37 12.90 13.13 10.24
CA SER A 37 13.54 13.96 9.20
C SER A 37 14.83 13.31 8.70
N PRO A 38 14.79 12.05 8.24
CA PRO A 38 15.99 11.36 7.82
C PRO A 38 16.69 12.09 6.68
N SER A 39 18.01 12.25 6.82
CA SER A 39 18.81 12.91 5.78
C SER A 39 19.07 11.96 4.63
N VAL A 40 18.72 12.37 3.41
CA VAL A 40 19.02 11.67 2.16
C VAL A 40 19.61 12.65 1.17
N LYS A 41 20.78 12.32 0.62
CA LYS A 41 21.47 13.14 -0.39
C LYS A 41 21.04 12.71 -1.80
N LEU A 42 20.55 13.67 -2.59
CA LEU A 42 20.25 13.48 -4.00
C LEU A 42 20.91 14.60 -4.78
N GLU A 43 21.49 14.26 -5.93
CA GLU A 43 22.13 15.18 -6.87
C GLU A 43 21.06 15.80 -7.77
N ARG A 44 21.12 17.12 -7.97
CA ARG A 44 20.24 17.80 -8.92
C ARG A 44 20.49 17.32 -10.34
N GLU A 45 19.44 17.37 -11.15
CA GLU A 45 19.44 17.00 -12.57
C GLU A 45 19.67 15.51 -12.87
N LYS A 46 19.88 14.68 -11.85
CA LYS A 46 19.93 13.22 -11.96
C LYS A 46 18.54 12.59 -11.79
N GLU A 47 18.28 11.51 -12.49
CA GLU A 47 17.03 10.75 -12.35
C GLU A 47 17.08 9.81 -11.14
N TYR A 48 15.98 9.80 -10.40
CA TYR A 48 15.79 8.91 -9.25
C TYR A 48 14.39 8.29 -9.25
N PRO A 49 14.19 7.19 -8.52
CA PRO A 49 12.87 6.72 -8.16
C PRO A 49 12.01 7.82 -7.56
N PHE A 50 10.80 7.98 -8.09
CA PHE A 50 9.86 9.03 -7.71
C PHE A 50 8.50 8.43 -7.32
N ILE A 51 8.02 8.79 -6.14
CA ILE A 51 6.74 8.32 -5.60
C ILE A 51 5.81 9.52 -5.42
N PRO A 52 4.91 9.78 -6.39
CA PRO A 52 3.86 10.77 -6.22
C PRO A 52 2.76 10.28 -5.27
N MET A 53 1.86 11.16 -4.85
CA MET A 53 0.80 10.85 -3.90
C MET A 53 -0.27 9.89 -4.47
N ASP A 54 -0.47 9.87 -5.77
CA ASP A 54 -1.47 9.04 -6.46
C ASP A 54 -1.17 7.55 -6.43
N VAL A 55 0.12 7.18 -6.38
CA VAL A 55 0.55 5.77 -6.32
C VAL A 55 0.62 5.20 -4.90
N VAL A 56 0.29 6.00 -3.88
CA VAL A 56 0.18 5.52 -2.50
C VAL A 56 -1.28 5.17 -2.21
N ASP A 57 -1.51 3.89 -1.93
CA ASP A 57 -2.82 3.33 -1.59
C ASP A 57 -2.89 3.06 -0.08
N GLY A 58 -3.94 3.57 0.58
CA GLY A 58 -4.17 3.34 2.00
C GLY A 58 -4.44 1.88 2.39
N GLN A 59 -4.66 0.99 1.43
CA GLN A 59 -4.88 -0.45 1.67
C GLN A 59 -3.62 -1.30 1.46
N ARG A 60 -2.53 -0.72 0.93
CA ARG A 60 -1.30 -1.45 0.58
C ARG A 60 -0.11 -0.98 1.40
N LYS A 61 0.81 -1.92 1.69
CA LYS A 61 2.06 -1.62 2.39
C LYS A 61 3.04 -0.85 1.52
N PHE A 62 3.11 -1.19 0.24
CA PHE A 62 4.05 -0.59 -0.70
C PHE A 62 3.33 0.26 -1.74
N PRO A 63 3.99 1.29 -2.30
CA PRO A 63 3.44 2.03 -3.45
C PRO A 63 3.06 1.09 -4.60
N VAL A 64 1.98 1.39 -5.30
CA VAL A 64 1.47 0.59 -6.43
C VAL A 64 2.47 0.60 -7.59
N GLU A 65 3.17 1.71 -7.75
CA GLU A 65 4.14 1.95 -8.82
C GLU A 65 5.26 2.86 -8.32
N ILE A 66 6.47 2.62 -8.81
CA ILE A 66 7.62 3.51 -8.63
C ILE A 66 7.93 4.13 -9.99
N LYS A 67 7.71 5.44 -10.12
CA LYS A 67 8.03 6.20 -11.33
C LYS A 67 9.49 6.64 -11.31
N ARG A 68 9.99 7.13 -12.42
CA ARG A 68 11.31 7.79 -12.47
C ARG A 68 11.12 9.27 -12.81
N LYS A 69 11.91 10.11 -12.18
CA LYS A 69 11.85 11.57 -12.40
C LYS A 69 13.18 12.22 -12.10
N LYS A 70 13.51 13.23 -12.87
CA LYS A 70 14.66 14.10 -12.66
C LYS A 70 14.48 14.93 -11.39
N PHE A 71 15.47 14.88 -10.50
CA PHE A 71 15.40 15.61 -9.23
C PHE A 71 15.80 17.08 -9.42
N SER A 72 14.87 17.99 -9.17
CA SER A 72 15.08 19.44 -9.29
C SER A 72 15.35 20.13 -7.95
N GLY A 73 15.37 19.39 -6.83
CA GLY A 73 15.67 19.94 -5.50
C GLY A 73 14.51 19.95 -4.50
N GLY A 74 13.27 19.68 -4.94
CA GLY A 74 12.09 19.62 -4.06
C GLY A 74 11.62 18.19 -3.77
N GLY A 75 10.61 18.06 -2.90
CA GLY A 75 10.01 16.77 -2.53
C GLY A 75 10.57 16.17 -1.25
N ALA A 76 9.78 15.26 -0.66
CA ALA A 76 10.24 14.45 0.45
C ALA A 76 11.25 13.41 -0.05
N LYS A 77 12.42 13.35 0.57
CA LYS A 77 13.49 12.41 0.22
C LYS A 77 13.45 11.24 1.18
N PHE A 78 13.69 10.05 0.67
CA PHE A 78 13.64 8.82 1.45
C PHE A 78 14.60 7.76 0.92
N ALA A 79 14.85 6.75 1.73
CA ALA A 79 15.61 5.55 1.39
C ALA A 79 14.77 4.29 1.57
N ASN A 80 15.29 3.15 1.12
CA ASN A 80 14.68 1.86 1.44
C ASN A 80 14.57 1.66 2.96
N GLY A 81 13.43 1.17 3.41
CA GLY A 81 13.09 1.01 4.83
C GLY A 81 12.37 2.21 5.46
N ASP A 82 12.31 3.36 4.79
CA ASP A 82 11.56 4.52 5.28
C ASP A 82 10.05 4.33 5.10
N THR A 83 9.30 4.95 5.99
CA THR A 83 7.85 5.09 5.87
C THR A 83 7.52 6.50 5.40
N ILE A 84 6.81 6.62 4.29
CA ILE A 84 6.19 7.88 3.84
C ILE A 84 4.78 7.98 4.40
N PHE A 85 4.44 9.13 4.96
CA PHE A 85 3.20 9.41 5.66
C PHE A 85 2.58 10.67 5.08
N ALA A 86 1.42 10.56 4.43
CA ALA A 86 0.74 11.73 3.89
C ALA A 86 0.36 12.69 5.00
N ARG A 87 0.55 13.99 4.75
CA ARG A 87 0.25 15.04 5.74
C ARG A 87 -0.88 15.98 5.33
N ILE A 88 -1.47 15.80 4.16
CA ILE A 88 -2.47 16.71 3.57
C ILE A 88 -3.83 16.02 3.43
N THR A 89 -4.90 16.80 3.60
CA THR A 89 -6.29 16.44 3.28
C THR A 89 -6.47 16.17 1.76
N PRO A 90 -7.25 15.14 1.32
CA PRO A 90 -7.84 14.06 2.12
C PRO A 90 -6.91 12.83 2.23
N CYS A 91 -5.65 12.98 1.86
CA CYS A 91 -4.73 11.85 1.70
C CYS A 91 -4.42 11.14 3.04
N LEU A 92 -4.25 11.91 4.12
CA LEU A 92 -4.00 11.35 5.44
C LEU A 92 -5.24 10.64 5.99
N GLU A 93 -6.41 11.25 5.85
CA GLU A 93 -7.69 10.66 6.26
C GLU A 93 -7.96 9.34 5.52
N ASN A 94 -7.55 9.28 4.24
CA ASN A 94 -7.63 8.07 3.42
C ASN A 94 -6.51 7.06 3.72
N GLY A 95 -5.65 7.31 4.73
CA GLY A 95 -4.62 6.40 5.18
C GLY A 95 -3.47 6.21 4.18
N LYS A 96 -3.18 7.19 3.34
CA LYS A 96 -2.06 7.12 2.39
C LYS A 96 -0.71 7.13 3.12
N ILE A 97 -0.29 5.96 3.54
CA ILE A 97 0.96 5.67 4.25
C ILE A 97 1.58 4.45 3.58
N ALA A 98 2.84 4.51 3.20
CA ALA A 98 3.51 3.38 2.57
C ALA A 98 4.94 3.21 3.07
N MET A 99 5.42 1.97 3.07
CA MET A 99 6.81 1.63 3.30
C MET A 99 7.58 1.66 1.98
N ILE A 100 8.75 2.23 1.98
CA ILE A 100 9.64 2.30 0.82
C ILE A 100 10.53 1.08 0.75
N LYS A 101 10.50 0.37 -0.39
CA LYS A 101 11.31 -0.81 -0.61
C LYS A 101 11.69 -0.95 -2.09
N ASN A 102 12.79 -1.62 -2.37
CA ASN A 102 13.22 -1.99 -3.72
C ASN A 102 13.49 -0.79 -4.65
N LEU A 103 13.94 0.34 -4.10
CA LEU A 103 14.51 1.41 -4.93
C LEU A 103 15.85 0.95 -5.49
N GLU A 104 16.05 1.06 -6.81
CA GLU A 104 17.27 0.61 -7.51
C GLU A 104 18.54 1.26 -6.95
N GLU A 105 18.49 2.58 -6.70
CA GLU A 105 19.62 3.32 -6.12
C GLU A 105 19.59 3.34 -4.57
N GLY A 106 18.67 2.61 -3.95
CA GLY A 106 18.46 2.62 -2.50
C GLY A 106 17.81 3.90 -1.95
N VAL A 107 17.71 4.96 -2.75
CA VAL A 107 17.18 6.27 -2.40
C VAL A 107 16.22 6.80 -3.47
N GLY A 108 15.34 7.72 -3.08
CA GLY A 108 14.38 8.33 -3.98
C GLY A 108 13.76 9.57 -3.37
N PHE A 109 12.77 10.12 -4.07
CA PHE A 109 12.00 11.25 -3.59
C PHE A 109 10.53 11.16 -3.99
N GLY A 110 9.70 11.99 -3.42
CA GLY A 110 8.26 11.97 -3.69
C GLY A 110 7.60 13.32 -3.45
N SER A 111 6.29 13.30 -3.29
CA SER A 111 5.51 14.50 -3.00
C SER A 111 6.05 15.27 -1.80
N THR A 112 6.01 16.60 -1.85
CA THR A 112 6.29 17.49 -0.71
C THR A 112 5.30 17.29 0.44
N GLU A 113 4.18 16.62 0.19
CA GLU A 113 3.12 16.37 1.15
C GLU A 113 3.29 15.04 1.88
N PHE A 114 4.51 14.52 1.96
CA PHE A 114 4.88 13.41 2.84
C PHE A 114 5.73 13.89 4.01
N PHE A 115 5.45 13.38 5.21
CA PHE A 115 6.45 13.17 6.24
C PHE A 115 7.18 11.88 5.92
N VAL A 116 8.43 11.77 6.38
CA VAL A 116 9.25 10.58 6.23
C VAL A 116 9.70 10.14 7.62
N PHE A 117 9.45 8.88 7.95
CA PHE A 117 9.85 8.28 9.22
C PHE A 117 10.80 7.12 8.95
N ARG A 118 11.90 7.07 9.69
CA ARG A 118 12.92 6.01 9.64
C ARG A 118 13.07 5.36 10.99
N GLY A 119 13.18 4.04 11.04
CA GLY A 119 13.59 3.32 12.23
C GLY A 119 14.96 3.79 12.70
N LYS A 120 15.16 3.87 14.02
CA LYS A 120 16.47 4.17 14.65
C LYS A 120 17.13 2.87 15.05
N ASP A 121 18.41 2.76 14.74
CA ASP A 121 19.22 1.62 15.13
C ASP A 121 19.10 1.35 16.64
N GLU A 122 19.00 0.08 17.02
CA GLU A 122 18.85 -0.41 18.40
C GLU A 122 17.59 0.08 19.17
N VAL A 123 16.75 0.93 18.55
CA VAL A 123 15.53 1.49 19.18
C VAL A 123 14.26 0.99 18.50
N SER A 124 14.21 1.05 17.17
CA SER A 124 12.99 0.74 16.43
C SER A 124 13.23 -0.06 15.17
N ASP A 125 12.34 -1.03 14.95
CA ASP A 125 12.27 -1.79 13.72
C ASP A 125 11.53 -1.00 12.63
N SER A 126 12.04 -0.98 11.40
CA SER A 126 11.48 -0.18 10.30
C SER A 126 10.08 -0.63 9.89
N ASP A 127 9.82 -1.93 9.87
CA ASP A 127 8.47 -2.47 9.60
C ASP A 127 7.51 -2.11 10.74
N PHE A 128 7.98 -2.13 11.98
CA PHE A 128 7.18 -1.71 13.12
C PHE A 128 6.84 -0.22 13.07
N VAL A 129 7.77 0.64 12.67
CA VAL A 129 7.51 2.08 12.47
C VAL A 129 6.39 2.28 11.44
N TYR A 130 6.40 1.50 10.35
CA TYR A 130 5.33 1.52 9.35
C TYR A 130 3.98 1.11 9.97
N TYR A 131 3.90 -0.02 10.64
CA TYR A 131 2.64 -0.50 11.23
C TYR A 131 2.12 0.44 12.30
N LEU A 132 2.99 0.94 13.17
CA LEU A 132 2.64 1.93 14.18
C LEU A 132 2.06 3.21 13.53
N SER A 133 2.69 3.69 12.45
CA SER A 133 2.25 4.89 11.73
C SER A 133 0.83 4.76 11.16
N ARG A 134 0.35 3.54 10.94
CA ARG A 134 -1.00 3.25 10.45
C ARG A 134 -2.07 3.17 11.55
N THR A 135 -1.66 3.08 12.81
CA THR A 135 -2.59 3.01 13.94
C THR A 135 -3.23 4.37 14.23
N ASP A 136 -4.40 4.33 14.86
CA ASP A 136 -5.10 5.53 15.32
C ASP A 136 -4.26 6.31 16.36
N THR A 137 -3.35 5.63 17.07
CA THR A 137 -2.40 6.26 18.00
C THR A 137 -1.56 7.36 17.34
N ILE A 138 -1.17 7.18 16.08
CA ILE A 138 -0.39 8.18 15.32
C ILE A 138 -1.29 9.00 14.40
N ARG A 139 -2.24 8.33 13.69
CA ARG A 139 -3.06 9.00 12.68
C ARG A 139 -4.05 9.99 13.26
N ASP A 140 -4.76 9.65 14.33
CA ASP A 140 -5.79 10.53 14.89
C ASP A 140 -5.24 11.86 15.40
N PRO A 141 -4.14 11.90 16.19
CA PRO A 141 -3.53 13.16 16.56
C PRO A 141 -3.02 13.96 15.36
N ALA A 142 -2.45 13.30 14.35
CA ALA A 142 -2.01 13.95 13.13
C ALA A 142 -3.19 14.60 12.38
N ILE A 143 -4.31 13.89 12.22
CA ILE A 143 -5.54 14.41 11.59
C ILE A 143 -6.11 15.57 12.42
N LYS A 144 -6.19 15.44 13.75
CA LYS A 144 -6.70 16.49 14.64
C LYS A 144 -5.82 17.75 14.64
N SER A 145 -4.54 17.63 14.31
CA SER A 145 -3.60 18.75 14.23
C SER A 145 -3.69 19.54 12.90
N MET A 146 -4.51 19.08 11.96
CA MET A 146 -4.59 19.68 10.63
C MET A 146 -5.06 21.12 10.66
N VAL A 147 -4.29 22.00 10.04
CA VAL A 147 -4.58 23.43 9.89
C VAL A 147 -4.43 23.86 8.44
N GLY A 148 -5.16 24.91 8.05
CA GLY A 148 -5.12 25.48 6.71
C GLY A 148 -6.49 25.70 6.10
N ALA A 149 -6.52 26.14 4.84
CA ALA A 149 -7.76 26.36 4.11
C ALA A 149 -8.48 25.05 3.82
N SER A 150 -9.81 25.10 3.71
CA SER A 150 -10.64 23.92 3.39
C SER A 150 -10.09 23.18 2.14
N GLY A 151 -9.99 21.86 2.25
CA GLY A 151 -9.46 20.99 1.19
C GLY A 151 -7.94 20.99 1.00
N ARG A 152 -7.19 21.78 1.78
CA ARG A 152 -5.71 21.84 1.75
C ARG A 152 -5.09 21.94 3.14
N GLN A 153 -5.75 21.36 4.13
CA GLN A 153 -5.23 21.31 5.49
C GLN A 153 -4.03 20.33 5.57
N ARG A 154 -3.08 20.65 6.42
CA ARG A 154 -1.87 19.86 6.65
C ARG A 154 -1.69 19.58 8.12
N ALA A 155 -1.31 18.35 8.42
CA ALA A 155 -0.93 17.92 9.76
C ALA A 155 0.32 18.67 10.24
N ASP A 156 0.31 19.00 11.52
CA ASP A 156 1.47 19.58 12.19
C ASP A 156 2.45 18.47 12.59
N LYS A 157 3.66 18.56 12.04
CA LYS A 157 4.72 17.59 12.31
C LYS A 157 5.11 17.54 13.79
N SER A 158 5.12 18.70 14.45
CA SER A 158 5.52 18.81 15.84
C SER A 158 4.57 18.05 16.78
N VAL A 159 3.28 17.97 16.42
CA VAL A 159 2.30 17.17 17.18
C VAL A 159 2.66 15.69 17.07
N VAL A 160 2.95 15.19 15.87
CA VAL A 160 3.35 13.78 15.67
C VAL A 160 4.66 13.49 16.39
N GLU A 161 5.66 14.35 16.28
CA GLU A 161 6.97 14.20 16.92
C GLU A 161 6.91 14.08 18.44
N ASN A 162 6.02 14.84 19.06
CA ASN A 162 5.91 14.90 20.52
C ASN A 162 4.84 13.96 21.10
N LEU A 163 4.22 13.11 20.28
CA LEU A 163 3.30 12.09 20.78
C LEU A 163 4.02 11.16 21.75
N GLU A 164 3.49 11.04 22.95
CA GLU A 164 3.93 10.05 23.92
C GLU A 164 3.30 8.70 23.60
N ILE A 165 4.14 7.71 23.36
CA ILE A 165 3.77 6.37 22.94
C ILE A 165 4.40 5.34 23.87
N LEU A 166 3.71 4.23 24.06
CA LEU A 166 4.19 3.10 24.85
C LEU A 166 4.72 2.03 23.89
N MET A 167 6.04 1.79 23.91
CA MET A 167 6.73 0.93 22.96
C MET A 167 7.29 -0.34 23.56
N PRO A 168 7.10 -1.49 22.90
CA PRO A 168 7.72 -2.76 23.31
C PRO A 168 9.22 -2.77 23.00
N SER A 169 9.95 -3.74 23.58
CA SER A 169 11.36 -3.98 23.24
C SER A 169 11.54 -4.24 21.74
N LEU A 170 12.73 -3.94 21.20
CA LEU A 170 13.07 -4.13 19.79
C LEU A 170 12.81 -5.57 19.30
N SER A 171 13.12 -6.58 20.11
CA SER A 171 12.81 -7.98 19.79
C SER A 171 11.30 -8.18 19.61
N LYS A 172 10.47 -7.61 20.49
CA LYS A 172 9.02 -7.73 20.41
C LYS A 172 8.43 -6.94 19.23
N GLN A 173 9.03 -5.81 18.87
CA GLN A 173 8.68 -5.08 17.65
C GLN A 173 8.87 -5.96 16.42
N ARG A 174 10.02 -6.64 16.30
CA ARG A 174 10.31 -7.57 15.20
C ARG A 174 9.32 -8.73 15.16
N ASP A 175 9.03 -9.39 16.31
CA ASP A 175 8.03 -10.45 16.36
C ASP A 175 6.67 -9.99 15.79
N ILE A 176 6.22 -8.79 16.17
CA ILE A 176 4.96 -8.22 15.69
C ILE A 176 5.04 -7.92 14.19
N SER A 177 6.12 -7.29 13.74
CA SER A 177 6.35 -6.94 12.34
C SER A 177 6.41 -8.17 11.44
N ASP A 178 7.06 -9.24 11.88
CA ASP A 178 7.17 -10.49 11.10
C ASP A 178 5.80 -11.13 10.86
N VAL A 179 4.96 -11.15 11.90
CA VAL A 179 3.57 -11.66 11.75
C VAL A 179 2.78 -10.80 10.76
N LEU A 180 2.78 -9.48 10.93
CA LEU A 180 2.02 -8.57 10.06
C LEU A 180 2.57 -8.56 8.63
N SER A 181 3.89 -8.56 8.46
CA SER A 181 4.54 -8.61 7.15
C SER A 181 4.24 -9.88 6.38
N THR A 182 4.02 -11.01 7.08
CA THR A 182 3.61 -12.26 6.45
C THR A 182 2.25 -12.10 5.73
N TYR A 183 1.29 -11.42 6.35
CA TYR A 183 -0.01 -11.14 5.74
C TYR A 183 0.11 -10.15 4.58
N ASP A 184 0.88 -9.07 4.74
CA ASP A 184 1.10 -8.09 3.65
C ASP A 184 1.79 -8.73 2.44
N ASN A 185 2.80 -9.58 2.66
CA ASN A 185 3.47 -10.32 1.60
C ASN A 185 2.50 -11.28 0.87
N LEU A 186 1.58 -11.90 1.60
CA LEU A 186 0.55 -12.76 1.01
C LEU A 186 -0.43 -11.94 0.15
N ILE A 187 -0.88 -10.79 0.65
CA ILE A 187 -1.75 -9.86 -0.08
C ILE A 187 -1.05 -9.38 -1.36
N GLU A 188 0.20 -8.94 -1.26
CA GLU A 188 0.97 -8.46 -2.42
C GLU A 188 1.17 -9.57 -3.47
N ASN A 189 1.52 -10.79 -3.04
CA ASN A 189 1.66 -11.93 -3.94
C ASN A 189 0.35 -12.26 -4.65
N ASN A 190 -0.77 -12.29 -3.92
CA ASN A 190 -2.06 -12.57 -4.51
C ASN A 190 -2.52 -11.46 -5.47
N THR A 191 -2.29 -10.20 -5.12
CA THR A 191 -2.58 -9.05 -6.00
C THR A 191 -1.80 -9.15 -7.31
N ARG A 192 -0.50 -9.47 -7.23
CA ARG A 192 0.33 -9.68 -8.42
C ARG A 192 -0.15 -10.85 -9.27
N ARG A 193 -0.55 -11.95 -8.63
CA ARG A 193 -1.12 -13.12 -9.35
C ARG A 193 -2.41 -12.76 -10.08
N ILE A 194 -3.30 -12.00 -9.45
CA ILE A 194 -4.54 -11.52 -10.08
C ILE A 194 -4.21 -10.69 -11.32
N GLN A 195 -3.31 -9.70 -11.21
CA GLN A 195 -2.90 -8.87 -12.33
C GLN A 195 -2.34 -9.69 -13.51
N ILE A 196 -1.50 -10.69 -13.22
CA ILE A 196 -0.95 -11.57 -14.26
C ILE A 196 -2.05 -12.40 -14.92
N LEU A 197 -2.98 -12.96 -14.15
CA LEU A 197 -4.10 -13.73 -14.67
C LEU A 197 -5.04 -12.89 -15.54
N GLU A 198 -5.31 -11.65 -15.14
CA GLU A 198 -6.08 -10.70 -15.94
C GLU A 198 -5.39 -10.37 -17.26
N GLN A 199 -4.06 -10.14 -17.24
CA GLN A 199 -3.28 -9.91 -18.46
C GLN A 199 -3.31 -11.13 -19.39
N ILE A 200 -3.18 -12.34 -18.86
CA ILE A 200 -3.30 -13.59 -19.63
C ILE A 200 -4.70 -13.71 -20.24
N ALA A 201 -5.76 -13.48 -19.46
CA ALA A 201 -7.13 -13.53 -19.95
C ALA A 201 -7.37 -12.52 -21.08
N GLN A 202 -6.90 -11.28 -20.91
CA GLN A 202 -6.97 -10.25 -21.95
C GLN A 202 -6.20 -10.63 -23.21
N ALA A 203 -5.00 -11.21 -23.06
CA ALA A 203 -4.20 -11.66 -24.20
C ALA A 203 -4.89 -12.79 -24.95
N ILE A 204 -5.44 -13.79 -24.25
CA ILE A 204 -6.19 -14.89 -24.85
C ILE A 204 -7.44 -14.36 -25.57
N TYR A 205 -8.19 -13.47 -24.90
CA TYR A 205 -9.37 -12.86 -25.51
C TYR A 205 -9.02 -12.13 -26.80
N LYS A 206 -7.95 -11.33 -26.78
CA LYS A 206 -7.49 -10.60 -27.96
C LYS A 206 -7.09 -11.54 -29.10
N GLU A 207 -6.32 -12.58 -28.80
CA GLU A 207 -5.89 -13.54 -29.84
C GLU A 207 -7.08 -14.32 -30.40
N TRP A 208 -7.98 -14.80 -29.56
CA TRP A 208 -9.06 -15.68 -30.01
C TRP A 208 -10.22 -14.93 -30.66
N PHE A 209 -10.63 -13.80 -30.07
CA PHE A 209 -11.88 -13.11 -30.45
C PHE A 209 -11.67 -11.82 -31.24
N VAL A 210 -10.48 -11.23 -31.19
CA VAL A 210 -10.14 -10.03 -31.97
C VAL A 210 -9.28 -10.40 -33.18
N ASN A 211 -8.25 -11.22 -32.96
CA ASN A 211 -7.34 -11.66 -34.03
C ASN A 211 -7.76 -12.96 -34.68
N PHE A 212 -8.81 -13.62 -34.17
CA PHE A 212 -9.35 -14.92 -34.63
C PHE A 212 -8.32 -16.07 -34.65
N ARG A 213 -7.30 -15.99 -33.76
CA ARG A 213 -6.24 -16.99 -33.61
C ARG A 213 -6.54 -17.98 -32.49
N PHE A 214 -7.73 -18.53 -32.44
CA PHE A 214 -8.13 -19.55 -31.49
C PHE A 214 -7.56 -20.93 -31.88
N PRO A 215 -7.47 -21.90 -30.94
CA PRO A 215 -6.98 -23.25 -31.25
C PRO A 215 -7.75 -23.89 -32.43
N GLY A 216 -7.00 -24.26 -33.47
CA GLY A 216 -7.60 -24.85 -34.68
C GLY A 216 -8.07 -23.85 -35.74
N HIS A 217 -7.82 -22.56 -35.56
CA HIS A 217 -8.21 -21.50 -36.52
C HIS A 217 -7.63 -21.72 -37.91
N GLU A 218 -6.51 -22.41 -38.07
CA GLU A 218 -5.87 -22.73 -39.36
C GLU A 218 -6.77 -23.60 -40.26
N LYS A 219 -7.72 -24.31 -39.66
CA LYS A 219 -8.68 -25.18 -40.37
C LYS A 219 -10.01 -24.49 -40.68
N VAL A 220 -10.20 -23.26 -40.18
CA VAL A 220 -11.43 -22.49 -40.29
C VAL A 220 -11.28 -21.48 -41.44
N LYS A 221 -12.20 -21.47 -42.37
CA LYS A 221 -12.22 -20.51 -43.46
C LYS A 221 -12.69 -19.16 -42.96
N MET A 222 -12.00 -18.10 -43.40
CA MET A 222 -12.46 -16.71 -43.15
C MET A 222 -13.45 -16.30 -44.26
N ILE A 223 -14.63 -15.87 -43.84
CA ILE A 223 -15.72 -15.41 -44.74
C ILE A 223 -15.96 -13.91 -44.54
N ASP A 224 -16.57 -13.26 -45.54
CA ASP A 224 -16.99 -11.86 -45.43
C ASP A 224 -18.14 -11.75 -44.42
N SER A 225 -18.04 -10.82 -43.50
CA SER A 225 -19.05 -10.61 -42.47
C SER A 225 -20.29 -9.86 -42.97
N GLY A 226 -20.22 -9.23 -44.14
CA GLY A 226 -21.24 -8.31 -44.64
C GLY A 226 -21.38 -7.02 -43.80
N THR A 227 -20.43 -6.73 -42.93
CA THR A 227 -20.39 -5.58 -42.02
C THR A 227 -19.01 -4.92 -42.03
N ASP A 228 -18.83 -3.85 -41.27
CA ASP A 228 -17.54 -3.16 -41.11
C ASP A 228 -16.41 -4.03 -40.52
N PHE A 229 -16.73 -5.24 -40.03
CA PHE A 229 -15.72 -6.19 -39.48
C PHE A 229 -14.93 -6.95 -40.56
N ALA A 230 -15.10 -6.63 -41.82
CA ALA A 230 -14.41 -7.23 -42.98
C ALA A 230 -14.54 -8.76 -43.03
N LYS A 231 -13.74 -9.53 -42.34
CA LYS A 231 -13.78 -11.02 -42.35
C LYS A 231 -13.90 -11.58 -40.96
N ILE A 232 -14.72 -12.64 -40.84
CA ILE A 232 -14.93 -13.41 -39.62
C ILE A 232 -14.74 -14.90 -39.90
N PRO A 233 -14.46 -15.75 -38.87
CA PRO A 233 -14.41 -17.20 -39.03
C PRO A 233 -15.77 -17.75 -39.51
N ASP A 234 -15.74 -18.73 -40.40
CA ASP A 234 -16.95 -19.43 -40.85
C ASP A 234 -17.71 -20.03 -39.65
N GLY A 235 -19.01 -19.84 -39.61
CA GLY A 235 -19.89 -20.20 -38.50
C GLY A 235 -20.03 -19.12 -37.40
N TRP A 236 -19.36 -17.98 -37.54
CA TRP A 236 -19.56 -16.82 -36.67
C TRP A 236 -20.56 -15.86 -37.30
N GLU A 237 -21.30 -15.15 -36.43
CA GLU A 237 -22.31 -14.17 -36.87
C GLU A 237 -22.07 -12.83 -36.16
N VAL A 238 -22.21 -11.73 -36.88
CA VAL A 238 -22.23 -10.38 -36.30
C VAL A 238 -23.65 -10.07 -35.85
N LYS A 239 -23.83 -9.75 -34.58
CA LYS A 239 -25.12 -9.38 -34.00
C LYS A 239 -25.02 -8.04 -33.26
N SER A 240 -26.14 -7.31 -33.27
CA SER A 240 -26.26 -6.10 -32.44
C SER A 240 -26.33 -6.47 -30.96
N ILE A 241 -25.79 -5.63 -30.10
CA ILE A 241 -25.91 -5.79 -28.62
C ILE A 241 -27.40 -5.93 -28.24
N ARG A 242 -28.31 -5.25 -28.92
CA ARG A 242 -29.76 -5.31 -28.69
C ARG A 242 -30.36 -6.67 -28.99
N ASP A 243 -29.75 -7.43 -29.90
CA ASP A 243 -30.23 -8.77 -30.28
C ASP A 243 -29.86 -9.83 -29.23
N ILE A 244 -28.86 -9.53 -28.40
CA ILE A 244 -28.29 -10.46 -27.40
C ILE A 244 -28.68 -10.06 -25.95
N PHE A 245 -28.76 -8.75 -25.67
CA PHE A 245 -29.00 -8.24 -24.32
C PHE A 245 -30.17 -7.25 -24.29
N THR A 246 -30.95 -7.33 -23.21
CA THR A 246 -31.91 -6.28 -22.88
C THR A 246 -31.18 -5.19 -22.05
N VAL A 247 -30.97 -4.03 -22.65
CA VAL A 247 -30.34 -2.89 -21.98
C VAL A 247 -31.37 -2.18 -21.09
N LYS A 248 -31.18 -2.18 -19.77
CA LYS A 248 -31.96 -1.37 -18.83
C LYS A 248 -31.08 -0.25 -18.31
N TYR A 249 -31.57 0.98 -18.39
CA TYR A 249 -30.92 2.09 -17.72
C TYR A 249 -31.14 1.96 -16.22
N GLY A 250 -30.08 2.03 -15.43
CA GLY A 250 -30.18 2.16 -13.98
C GLY A 250 -30.92 3.45 -13.63
N LYS A 251 -31.80 3.37 -12.62
CA LYS A 251 -32.42 4.55 -12.02
C LYS A 251 -31.49 5.15 -10.97
#